data_9d01b6f1b7d09a1c2d2464207417d3ed
#
_entry.id   9d01b6f1b7d09a1c2d2464207417d3ed
#
_cell.length_a   1.000
_cell.length_b   1.000
_cell.length_c   1.000
_cell.angle_alpha   90.00
_cell.angle_beta   90.00
_cell.angle_gamma   90.00
#
_symmetry.space_group_name_H-M   'P 1'
#
loop_
_entity.id
_entity.type
_entity.pdbx_description
1 polymer ?
#
loop_
_entity_poly.entity_id
_entity_poly.type
_entity_poly.pdbx_seq_one_letter_code
_entity_poly.pdbx_strand_id
1 'polypeptide(L)'
;MNLDWEDIHWEDPDGGTIVLHGVLPTVVLPNGMRPRISWHGLGIMGSSEEIEVWAEEEKSEVEDPGINLDSAILNGGLDGLYLEMLAYGVEGLQVGKFPDPEPRRLHKAAVNHDRAVFFAEPDMDDEGWADFLGKEAKAMTR
;
A
#
# COMPACT_ATOMS: atom_id res chain seq x y z
N MET A 1 0.45 23.45 -1.62
CA MET A 1 0.38 22.66 -2.86
C MET A 1 -0.90 21.86 -2.83
N ASN A 2 -1.74 22.03 -3.81
CA ASN A 2 -2.90 21.15 -3.99
C ASN A 2 -2.43 19.87 -4.67
N LEU A 3 -2.74 18.72 -4.08
CA LEU A 3 -2.51 17.44 -4.70
C LEU A 3 -3.66 17.18 -5.67
N ASP A 4 -3.33 17.13 -6.95
CA ASP A 4 -4.26 16.66 -7.97
C ASP A 4 -3.97 15.18 -8.21
N TRP A 5 -4.95 14.33 -7.94
CA TRP A 5 -4.78 12.90 -7.91
C TRP A 5 -5.83 12.24 -8.77
N GLU A 6 -5.41 11.69 -9.88
CA GLU A 6 -6.28 10.94 -10.77
C GLU A 6 -5.91 9.47 -10.78
N ASP A 7 -6.93 8.62 -10.66
CA ASP A 7 -6.78 7.20 -10.89
C ASP A 7 -6.60 6.91 -12.37
N ILE A 8 -5.81 5.91 -12.71
CA ILE A 8 -5.64 5.45 -14.07
C ILE A 8 -6.67 4.35 -14.34
N HIS A 9 -7.48 4.55 -15.36
CA HIS A 9 -8.51 3.60 -15.80
C HIS A 9 -8.04 2.84 -17.04
N TRP A 10 -8.12 1.53 -16.99
CA TRP A 10 -7.87 0.67 -18.14
C TRP A 10 -9.06 -0.27 -18.34
N GLU A 11 -9.59 -0.31 -19.57
CA GLU A 11 -10.68 -1.17 -19.92
C GLU A 11 -10.18 -2.40 -20.68
N ASP A 12 -10.55 -3.59 -20.17
CA ASP A 12 -10.24 -4.84 -20.82
C ASP A 12 -11.13 -5.03 -22.06
N PRO A 13 -10.56 -5.35 -23.24
CA PRO A 13 -11.35 -5.67 -24.43
C PRO A 13 -12.34 -6.81 -24.25
N ASP A 14 -12.05 -7.75 -23.34
CA ASP A 14 -12.92 -8.89 -23.00
C ASP A 14 -13.94 -8.56 -21.91
N GLY A 15 -13.99 -7.34 -21.45
CA GLY A 15 -14.91 -6.83 -20.44
C GLY A 15 -14.27 -6.62 -19.08
N GLY A 16 -14.72 -5.57 -18.42
CA GLY A 16 -14.22 -5.17 -17.12
C GLY A 16 -13.29 -3.95 -17.18
N THR A 17 -13.13 -3.31 -16.05
CA THR A 17 -12.27 -2.13 -15.89
C THR A 17 -11.29 -2.37 -14.75
N ILE A 18 -10.03 -2.07 -14.98
CA ILE A 18 -9.01 -2.01 -13.93
C ILE A 18 -8.74 -0.55 -13.60
N VAL A 19 -8.82 -0.22 -12.33
CA VAL A 19 -8.49 1.11 -11.81
C VAL A 19 -7.20 1.02 -11.02
N LEU A 20 -6.19 1.74 -11.46
CA LEU A 20 -4.93 1.87 -10.72
C LEU A 20 -5.04 3.10 -9.82
N HIS A 21 -5.16 2.84 -8.54
CA HIS A 21 -5.21 3.86 -7.50
C HIS A 21 -3.86 3.95 -6.81
N GLY A 22 -3.20 5.10 -6.93
CA GLY A 22 -1.93 5.35 -6.26
C GLY A 22 -2.13 5.62 -4.77
N VAL A 23 -1.20 5.18 -3.96
CA VAL A 23 -1.15 5.46 -2.53
C VAL A 23 0.21 6.00 -2.13
N LEU A 24 0.24 6.84 -1.11
CA LEU A 24 1.48 7.30 -0.49
C LEU A 24 1.73 6.47 0.76
N PRO A 25 2.94 5.93 0.94
CA PRO A 25 3.27 5.13 2.13
C PRO A 25 3.07 5.93 3.42
N THR A 26 2.48 5.30 4.42
CA THR A 26 2.27 5.86 5.77
C THR A 26 1.44 7.16 5.83
N VAL A 27 0.65 7.44 4.81
CA VAL A 27 -0.14 8.67 4.67
C VAL A 27 -1.62 8.36 4.64
N VAL A 28 -2.40 9.12 5.40
CA VAL A 28 -3.87 9.10 5.31
C VAL A 28 -4.30 10.08 4.22
N LEU A 29 -4.90 9.58 3.16
CA LEU A 29 -5.43 10.42 2.09
C LEU A 29 -6.69 11.18 2.52
N PRO A 30 -6.90 12.42 2.05
CA PRO A 30 -8.17 13.12 2.22
C PRO A 30 -9.34 12.33 1.64
N ASN A 31 -10.52 12.45 2.24
CA ASN A 31 -11.70 11.71 1.82
C ASN A 31 -12.05 11.87 0.32
N GLY A 32 -11.83 13.05 -0.22
CA GLY A 32 -12.09 13.34 -1.64
C GLY A 32 -11.18 12.60 -2.62
N MET A 33 -10.06 12.08 -2.14
CA MET A 33 -9.07 11.33 -2.94
C MET A 33 -9.23 9.81 -2.79
N ARG A 34 -10.11 9.36 -1.91
CA ARG A 34 -10.33 7.94 -1.65
C ARG A 34 -11.30 7.34 -2.66
N PRO A 35 -11.00 6.15 -3.22
CA PRO A 35 -11.91 5.49 -4.14
C PRO A 35 -13.19 5.09 -3.43
N ARG A 36 -14.32 5.21 -4.14
CA ARG A 36 -15.60 4.68 -3.66
C ARG A 36 -15.60 3.16 -3.79
N ILE A 37 -16.35 2.48 -2.91
CA ILE A 37 -16.48 1.03 -2.93
C ILE A 37 -17.48 0.56 -4.03
N SER A 38 -17.19 0.91 -5.26
CA SER A 38 -17.95 0.48 -6.43
C SER A 38 -17.28 -0.66 -7.23
N TRP A 39 -16.09 -1.06 -6.80
CA TRP A 39 -15.29 -2.12 -7.41
C TRP A 39 -15.70 -3.50 -6.90
N HIS A 40 -15.43 -4.56 -7.70
CA HIS A 40 -15.78 -5.95 -7.38
C HIS A 40 -14.62 -6.75 -6.77
N GLY A 41 -13.39 -6.31 -6.98
CA GLY A 41 -12.19 -6.93 -6.45
C GLY A 41 -11.12 -5.90 -6.14
N LEU A 42 -10.23 -6.23 -5.23
CA LEU A 42 -9.10 -5.41 -4.80
C LEU A 42 -7.81 -6.16 -5.09
N GLY A 43 -6.93 -5.55 -5.88
CA GLY A 43 -5.54 -5.98 -6.03
C GLY A 43 -4.65 -5.12 -5.14
N ILE A 44 -3.83 -5.76 -4.33
CA ILE A 44 -2.84 -5.09 -3.48
C ILE A 44 -1.44 -5.43 -4.00
N MET A 45 -0.62 -4.40 -4.21
CA MET A 45 0.79 -4.56 -4.59
C MET A 45 1.61 -4.93 -3.36
N GLY A 46 1.66 -6.22 -3.07
CA GLY A 46 2.34 -6.79 -1.92
C GLY A 46 2.00 -8.27 -1.77
N SER A 47 2.45 -8.89 -0.70
CA SER A 47 2.17 -10.29 -0.36
C SER A 47 1.04 -10.41 0.67
N SER A 48 0.46 -11.60 0.79
CA SER A 48 -0.57 -11.89 1.81
C SER A 48 -0.05 -11.80 3.25
N GLU A 49 1.26 -11.87 3.45
CA GLU A 49 1.92 -11.70 4.76
C GLU A 49 1.72 -10.30 5.34
N GLU A 50 1.46 -9.30 4.51
CA GLU A 50 1.15 -7.94 4.95
C GLU A 50 -0.02 -7.88 5.95
N ILE A 51 -0.98 -8.78 5.84
CA ILE A 51 -2.13 -8.82 6.76
C ILE A 51 -1.67 -9.05 8.21
N GLU A 52 -0.74 -9.97 8.42
CA GLU A 52 -0.18 -10.26 9.74
C GLU A 52 0.67 -9.10 10.24
N VAL A 53 1.47 -8.51 9.37
CA VAL A 53 2.29 -7.33 9.68
C VAL A 53 1.40 -6.16 10.13
N TRP A 54 0.34 -5.87 9.40
CA TRP A 54 -0.60 -4.81 9.78
C TRP A 54 -1.27 -5.07 11.13
N ALA A 55 -1.62 -6.33 11.42
CA ALA A 55 -2.23 -6.68 12.70
C ALA A 55 -1.26 -6.49 13.88
N GLU A 56 0.02 -6.84 13.70
CA GLU A 56 1.06 -6.61 14.71
C GLU A 56 1.37 -5.12 14.89
N GLU A 57 1.45 -4.36 13.81
CA GLU A 57 1.64 -2.92 13.86
C GLU A 57 0.47 -2.21 14.55
N GLU A 58 -0.77 -2.60 14.26
CA GLU A 58 -1.96 -2.06 14.96
C GLU A 58 -1.89 -2.32 16.47
N LYS A 59 -1.48 -3.53 16.85
CA LYS A 59 -1.34 -3.90 18.25
C LYS A 59 -0.25 -3.08 18.94
N SER A 60 0.92 -3.00 18.33
CA SER A 60 2.05 -2.23 18.86
C SER A 60 1.72 -0.75 18.99
N GLU A 61 0.99 -0.19 18.03
CA GLU A 61 0.58 1.21 18.03
C GLU A 61 -0.42 1.53 19.15
N VAL A 62 -1.27 0.56 19.51
CA VAL A 62 -2.20 0.70 20.65
C VAL A 62 -1.45 0.64 21.99
N GLU A 63 -0.45 -0.25 22.11
CA GLU A 63 0.35 -0.41 23.32
C GLU A 63 1.31 0.75 23.55
N ASP A 64 1.94 1.25 22.50
CA ASP A 64 2.92 2.35 22.53
C ASP A 64 2.76 3.24 21.29
N PRO A 65 1.93 4.29 21.35
CA PRO A 65 1.68 5.17 20.21
C PRO A 65 2.95 5.80 19.65
N GLY A 66 3.18 5.62 18.34
CA GLY A 66 4.35 6.12 17.62
C GLY A 66 5.52 5.15 17.54
N ILE A 67 5.45 3.98 18.17
CA ILE A 67 6.56 2.99 18.18
C ILE A 67 6.94 2.53 16.77
N ASN A 68 5.96 2.33 15.89
CA ASN A 68 6.23 1.88 14.53
C ASN A 68 6.95 2.94 13.70
N LEU A 69 6.57 4.20 13.84
CA LEU A 69 7.25 5.32 13.19
C LEU A 69 8.69 5.44 13.69
N ASP A 70 8.89 5.41 14.99
CA ASP A 70 10.23 5.50 15.62
C ASP A 70 11.11 4.33 15.16
N SER A 71 10.57 3.12 15.12
CA SER A 71 11.28 1.93 14.63
C SER A 71 11.65 2.04 13.16
N ALA A 72 10.74 2.52 12.32
CA ALA A 72 10.99 2.70 10.90
C ALA A 72 12.08 3.75 10.62
N ILE A 73 12.07 4.85 11.36
CA ILE A 73 13.10 5.90 11.27
C ILE A 73 14.46 5.34 11.70
N LEU A 74 14.52 4.65 12.83
CA LEU A 74 15.76 4.05 13.35
C LEU A 74 16.35 3.02 12.37
N ASN A 75 15.52 2.25 11.70
CA ASN A 75 15.95 1.25 10.73
C ASN A 75 16.17 1.82 9.30
N GLY A 76 16.06 3.13 9.12
CA GLY A 76 16.20 3.77 7.82
C GLY A 76 15.10 3.42 6.82
N GLY A 77 13.97 2.87 7.28
CA GLY A 77 12.83 2.49 6.43
C GLY A 77 12.00 3.67 5.93
N LEU A 78 12.11 4.83 6.58
CA LEU A 78 11.46 6.07 6.19
C LEU A 78 12.48 7.19 6.05
N ASP A 79 12.36 7.94 4.95
CA ASP A 79 13.11 9.16 4.76
C ASP A 79 12.43 10.31 5.53
N GLY A 80 13.10 10.85 6.52
CA GLY A 80 12.59 11.98 7.30
C GLY A 80 12.29 13.20 6.44
N LEU A 81 13.11 13.45 5.43
CA LEU A 81 12.88 14.53 4.47
C LEU A 81 11.58 14.33 3.66
N TYR A 82 11.31 13.08 3.26
CA TYR A 82 10.06 12.74 2.58
C TYR A 82 8.83 13.07 3.44
N LEU A 83 8.84 12.67 4.71
CA LEU A 83 7.76 12.98 5.65
C LEU A 83 7.60 14.48 5.90
N GLU A 84 8.71 15.20 6.06
CA GLU A 84 8.68 16.66 6.21
C GLU A 84 8.13 17.34 4.96
N MET A 85 8.56 16.94 3.77
CA MET A 85 8.04 17.49 2.52
C MET A 85 6.53 17.28 2.38
N LEU A 86 6.03 16.11 2.74
CA LEU A 86 4.60 15.84 2.70
C LEU A 86 3.83 16.63 3.76
N ALA A 87 4.33 16.67 4.99
CA ALA A 87 3.65 17.35 6.10
C ALA A 87 3.54 18.86 5.88
N TYR A 88 4.59 19.49 5.34
CA TYR A 88 4.62 20.94 5.12
C TYR A 88 4.22 21.35 3.70
N GLY A 89 4.38 20.47 2.73
CA GLY A 89 4.12 20.77 1.33
C GLY A 89 2.68 20.55 0.89
N VAL A 90 1.92 19.71 1.57
CA VAL A 90 0.56 19.35 1.20
C VAL A 90 -0.38 19.53 2.38
N GLU A 91 -1.31 20.47 2.23
CA GLU A 91 -2.29 20.75 3.27
C GLU A 91 -3.28 19.57 3.44
N GLY A 92 -3.56 19.22 4.69
CA GLY A 92 -4.56 18.20 5.03
C GLY A 92 -4.07 16.75 5.02
N LEU A 93 -2.80 16.49 4.72
CA LEU A 93 -2.24 15.15 4.84
C LEU A 93 -1.84 14.84 6.29
N GLN A 94 -2.19 13.64 6.72
CA GLN A 94 -1.69 13.05 7.96
C GLN A 94 -0.61 12.03 7.58
N VAL A 95 0.62 12.29 7.99
CA VAL A 95 1.81 11.48 7.66
C VAL A 95 2.30 10.65 8.85
N GLY A 96 3.14 9.66 8.58
CA GLY A 96 3.76 8.84 9.62
C GLY A 96 2.79 7.92 10.35
N LYS A 97 1.75 7.43 9.68
CA LYS A 97 0.73 6.53 10.23
C LYS A 97 1.06 5.08 9.94
N PHE A 98 0.92 4.25 10.96
CA PHE A 98 1.08 2.81 10.92
C PHE A 98 -0.13 2.08 11.50
N PRO A 99 -0.48 0.90 10.97
CA PRO A 99 0.00 0.33 9.71
C PRO A 99 -0.35 1.24 8.53
N ASP A 100 0.26 0.99 7.36
CA ASP A 100 0.03 1.83 6.15
C ASP A 100 -1.47 2.01 5.91
N PRO A 101 -2.00 3.25 6.03
CA PRO A 101 -3.44 3.44 6.22
C PRO A 101 -4.28 3.05 5.03
N GLU A 102 -3.84 3.38 3.82
CA GLU A 102 -4.69 3.22 2.64
C GLU A 102 -4.81 1.76 2.19
N PRO A 103 -3.75 0.97 2.05
CA PRO A 103 -3.89 -0.47 1.77
C PRO A 103 -4.67 -1.19 2.85
N ARG A 104 -4.42 -0.87 4.10
CA ARG A 104 -5.12 -1.47 5.24
C ARG A 104 -6.61 -1.16 5.23
N ARG A 105 -6.98 0.09 4.97
CA ARG A 105 -8.38 0.54 4.86
C ARG A 105 -9.09 -0.14 3.69
N LEU A 106 -8.45 -0.20 2.53
CA LEU A 106 -9.02 -0.84 1.34
C LEU A 106 -9.24 -2.34 1.57
N HIS A 107 -8.28 -3.01 2.22
CA HIS A 107 -8.43 -4.41 2.60
C HIS A 107 -9.62 -4.63 3.55
N LYS A 108 -9.73 -3.82 4.61
CA LYS A 108 -10.89 -3.88 5.53
C LYS A 108 -12.22 -3.64 4.80
N ALA A 109 -12.26 -2.70 3.88
CA ALA A 109 -13.45 -2.43 3.07
C ALA A 109 -13.80 -3.62 2.17
N ALA A 110 -12.81 -4.26 1.55
CA ALA A 110 -13.03 -5.46 0.74
C ALA A 110 -13.64 -6.60 1.57
N VAL A 111 -13.10 -6.87 2.74
CA VAL A 111 -13.60 -7.90 3.65
C VAL A 111 -15.03 -7.59 4.11
N ASN A 112 -15.29 -6.35 4.52
CA ASN A 112 -16.60 -5.93 5.01
C ASN A 112 -17.71 -5.97 3.95
N HIS A 113 -17.36 -5.86 2.68
CA HIS A 113 -18.30 -5.88 1.55
C HIS A 113 -18.23 -7.15 0.71
N ASP A 114 -17.62 -8.22 1.22
CA ASP A 114 -17.47 -9.50 0.52
C ASP A 114 -16.84 -9.34 -0.87
N ARG A 115 -15.84 -8.50 -1.01
CA ARG A 115 -15.09 -8.32 -2.26
C ARG A 115 -13.86 -9.23 -2.27
N ALA A 116 -13.55 -9.78 -3.45
CA ALA A 116 -12.33 -10.58 -3.63
C ALA A 116 -11.08 -9.73 -3.42
N VAL A 117 -10.06 -10.30 -2.79
CA VAL A 117 -8.76 -9.67 -2.58
C VAL A 117 -7.67 -10.51 -3.24
N PHE A 118 -6.82 -9.84 -4.00
CA PHE A 118 -5.67 -10.44 -4.69
C PHE A 118 -4.40 -9.74 -4.24
N PHE A 119 -3.36 -10.52 -3.95
CA PHE A 119 -2.02 -9.99 -3.68
C PHE A 119 -1.15 -10.20 -4.92
N ALA A 120 -0.50 -9.13 -5.38
CA ALA A 120 0.29 -9.16 -6.61
C ALA A 120 1.62 -9.88 -6.43
N GLU A 121 2.16 -9.90 -5.21
CA GLU A 121 3.37 -10.66 -4.90
C GLU A 121 2.99 -12.08 -4.47
N PRO A 122 3.57 -13.11 -5.13
CA PRO A 122 3.34 -14.48 -4.72
C PRO A 122 4.04 -14.79 -3.40
N ASP A 123 3.45 -15.68 -2.62
CA ASP A 123 4.09 -16.24 -1.44
C ASP A 123 5.20 -17.20 -1.89
N MET A 124 6.44 -16.75 -1.78
CA MET A 124 7.63 -17.54 -2.11
C MET A 124 8.64 -17.47 -0.97
N ASP A 125 9.31 -18.58 -0.69
CA ASP A 125 10.48 -18.60 0.17
C ASP A 125 11.70 -17.91 -0.50
N ASP A 126 12.77 -17.76 0.26
CA ASP A 126 13.98 -17.09 -0.23
C ASP A 126 14.58 -17.77 -1.47
N GLU A 127 14.51 -19.10 -1.55
CA GLU A 127 15.00 -19.88 -2.69
C GLU A 127 14.12 -19.62 -3.93
N GLY A 128 12.80 -19.59 -3.76
CA GLY A 128 11.83 -19.25 -4.80
C GLY A 128 12.06 -17.83 -5.36
N TRP A 129 12.29 -16.86 -4.50
CA TRP A 129 12.61 -15.49 -4.90
C TRP A 129 13.93 -15.41 -5.65
N ALA A 130 14.98 -16.09 -5.19
CA ALA A 130 16.27 -16.11 -5.87
C ALA A 130 16.16 -16.71 -7.27
N ASP A 131 15.43 -17.81 -7.45
CA ASP A 131 15.18 -18.45 -8.74
C ASP A 131 14.37 -17.55 -9.68
N PHE A 132 13.31 -16.91 -9.18
CA PHE A 132 12.49 -15.97 -9.93
C PHE A 132 13.32 -14.79 -10.44
N LEU A 133 14.08 -14.12 -9.56
CA LEU A 133 14.93 -12.98 -9.92
C LEU A 133 16.01 -13.38 -10.91
N GLY A 134 16.58 -14.59 -10.77
CA GLY A 134 17.55 -15.13 -11.71
C GLY A 134 16.97 -15.36 -13.11
N LYS A 135 15.72 -15.80 -13.21
CA LYS A 135 15.01 -15.95 -14.49
C LYS A 135 14.70 -14.61 -15.13
N GLU A 136 14.25 -13.63 -14.35
CA GLU A 136 14.01 -12.28 -14.83
C GLU A 136 15.29 -11.63 -15.37
N ALA A 137 16.38 -11.72 -14.63
CA ALA A 137 17.68 -11.18 -15.07
C ALA A 137 18.14 -11.80 -16.40
N LYS A 138 17.96 -13.10 -16.60
CA LYS A 138 18.27 -13.78 -17.87
C LYS A 138 17.37 -13.33 -19.01
N ALA A 139 16.10 -13.07 -18.74
CA ALA A 139 15.18 -12.57 -19.76
C ALA A 139 15.52 -11.15 -20.22
N MET A 140 16.01 -10.29 -19.31
CA MET A 140 16.39 -8.92 -19.60
C MET A 140 17.72 -8.79 -20.39
N THR A 141 18.57 -9.81 -20.37
CA THR A 141 19.89 -9.81 -21.07
C THR A 141 19.84 -10.39 -22.47
N ARG A 142 18.70 -10.76 -22.99
CA ARG A 142 18.46 -11.18 -24.37
C ARG A 142 17.92 -10.02 -25.18
#